data_11d0c4a7a1f1ef2e861415086f48ba86
#
_entry.id   11d0c4a7a1f1ef2e861415086f48ba86
#
_cell.length_a   1.000
_cell.length_b   1.000
_cell.length_c   1.000
_cell.angle_alpha   90.00
_cell.angle_beta   90.00
_cell.angle_gamma   90.00
#
_symmetry.space_group_name_H-M   'P 1'
#
loop_
_entity.id
_entity.type
_entity.pdbx_description
1 polymer ?
#
loop_
_entity_poly.entity_id
_entity_poly.type
_entity_poly.pdbx_seq_one_letter_code
_entity_poly.pdbx_strand_id
1 'polypeptide(L)'
;MYRLTSSCHVPMLRVDEKGRSHPVEDEETYRLNVRSSYEKLLEAIGDMTIEGGRPGLTRLMRPPQLAISRNGCAVALDEGFTYLVSGSGSAEDYGSVSMESLEGIMDHIVHKRNGDVRRGAIMIMHMSGTATRTPYALDLLLTKNDQRPEGDPKKFKVGLLGDYLIDGYDQRMVTPKDM
;
A
#
# COMPACT_ATOMS: atom_id res chain seq x y z
N MET A 1 15.36 -19.35 -1.48
CA MET A 1 13.93 -19.01 -1.69
C MET A 1 13.27 -18.93 -0.32
N TYR A 2 13.32 -17.74 0.30
CA TYR A 2 12.75 -17.56 1.64
C TYR A 2 11.23 -17.46 1.52
N ARG A 3 10.53 -18.49 1.98
CA ARG A 3 9.10 -18.39 2.27
C ARG A 3 8.98 -17.37 3.40
N LEU A 4 8.51 -16.16 3.09
CA LEU A 4 7.93 -15.30 4.10
C LEU A 4 6.84 -16.12 4.78
N THR A 5 7.07 -16.48 6.02
CA THR A 5 6.14 -17.28 6.80
C THR A 5 4.81 -16.54 6.90
N SER A 6 3.71 -17.27 6.95
CA SER A 6 2.33 -16.76 7.01
C SER A 6 2.07 -15.69 8.07
N SER A 7 2.95 -15.55 9.04
CA SER A 7 2.91 -14.52 10.08
C SER A 7 2.96 -13.07 9.58
N CYS A 8 3.55 -12.82 8.40
CA CYS A 8 3.70 -11.45 7.87
C CYS A 8 2.45 -10.94 7.12
N HIS A 9 1.40 -11.73 6.97
CA HIS A 9 0.21 -11.37 6.19
C HIS A 9 -1.10 -11.62 6.94
N VAL A 10 -1.07 -11.50 8.27
CA VAL A 10 -2.27 -11.65 9.09
C VAL A 10 -3.03 -10.33 9.10
N PRO A 11 -4.30 -10.32 8.66
CA PRO A 11 -5.13 -9.12 8.71
C PRO A 11 -5.51 -8.77 10.16
N MET A 12 -5.75 -7.49 10.44
CA MET A 12 -6.15 -7.04 11.78
C MET A 12 -7.51 -7.57 12.18
N LEU A 13 -8.40 -7.78 11.21
CA LEU A 13 -9.76 -8.28 11.44
C LEU A 13 -10.21 -9.18 10.29
N ARG A 14 -11.23 -9.98 10.59
CA ARG A 14 -12.01 -10.76 9.63
C ARG A 14 -13.48 -10.39 9.77
N VAL A 15 -14.19 -10.37 8.67
CA VAL A 15 -15.64 -10.18 8.66
C VAL A 15 -16.30 -11.56 8.53
N ASP A 16 -17.25 -11.86 9.42
CA ASP A 16 -18.03 -13.12 9.39
C ASP A 16 -19.16 -13.04 8.34
N GLU A 17 -19.84 -14.18 8.14
CA GLU A 17 -20.96 -14.29 7.20
C GLU A 17 -22.14 -13.35 7.51
N LYS A 18 -22.20 -12.81 8.72
CA LYS A 18 -23.22 -11.86 9.18
C LYS A 18 -22.73 -10.41 9.07
N GLY A 19 -21.56 -10.17 8.46
CA GLY A 19 -20.98 -8.86 8.31
C GLY A 19 -20.37 -8.25 9.59
N ARG A 20 -20.13 -9.05 10.63
CA ARG A 20 -19.55 -8.58 11.89
C ARG A 20 -18.04 -8.72 11.85
N SER A 21 -17.36 -7.68 12.30
CA SER A 21 -15.89 -7.67 12.37
C SER A 21 -15.39 -8.31 13.66
N HIS A 22 -14.42 -9.20 13.51
CA HIS A 22 -13.75 -9.88 14.61
C HIS A 22 -12.24 -9.72 14.46
N PRO A 23 -11.46 -9.50 15.54
CA PRO A 23 -10.02 -9.60 15.47
C PRO A 23 -9.61 -11.02 15.06
N VAL A 24 -8.57 -11.12 14.24
CA VAL A 24 -8.06 -12.44 13.81
C VAL A 24 -7.19 -13.07 14.88
N GLU A 25 -6.46 -12.23 15.60
CA GLU A 25 -5.57 -12.60 16.70
C GLU A 25 -5.83 -11.70 17.90
N ASP A 26 -5.44 -12.15 19.07
CA ASP A 26 -5.36 -11.29 20.24
C ASP A 26 -4.27 -10.22 20.06
N GLU A 27 -4.34 -9.18 20.88
CA GLU A 27 -3.46 -8.02 20.75
C GLU A 27 -1.98 -8.39 20.91
N GLU A 28 -1.64 -9.27 21.86
CA GLU A 28 -0.26 -9.66 22.12
C GLU A 28 0.32 -10.45 20.94
N THR A 29 -0.41 -11.42 20.42
CA THR A 29 -0.03 -12.20 19.24
C THR A 29 0.14 -11.29 18.03
N TYR A 30 -0.78 -10.36 17.79
CA TYR A 30 -0.67 -9.42 16.68
C TYR A 30 0.55 -8.51 16.84
N ARG A 31 0.84 -8.01 18.06
CA ARG A 31 2.03 -7.22 18.38
C ARG A 31 3.32 -7.96 18.07
N LEU A 32 3.43 -9.21 18.49
CA LEU A 32 4.58 -10.07 18.17
C LEU A 32 4.76 -10.28 16.67
N ASN A 33 3.67 -10.48 15.94
CA ASN A 33 3.70 -10.63 14.47
C ASN A 33 4.16 -9.36 13.77
N VAL A 34 3.68 -8.20 14.17
CA VAL A 34 4.09 -6.90 13.62
C VAL A 34 5.57 -6.65 13.88
N ARG A 35 6.03 -6.83 15.12
CA ARG A 35 7.43 -6.65 15.53
C ARG A 35 8.36 -7.59 14.79
N SER A 36 8.09 -8.90 14.81
CA SER A 36 8.96 -9.90 14.17
C SER A 36 9.01 -9.75 12.65
N SER A 37 7.93 -9.28 12.04
CA SER A 37 7.91 -8.98 10.61
C SER A 37 8.84 -7.82 10.26
N TYR A 38 8.82 -6.76 11.06
CA TYR A 38 9.71 -5.61 10.86
C TYR A 38 11.17 -5.97 11.12
N GLU A 39 11.45 -6.73 12.19
CA GLU A 39 12.80 -7.19 12.53
C GLU A 39 13.42 -8.03 11.39
N LYS A 40 12.66 -8.93 10.79
CA LYS A 40 13.11 -9.71 9.63
C LYS A 40 13.40 -8.84 8.40
N LEU A 41 12.60 -7.81 8.17
CA LEU A 41 12.88 -6.84 7.11
C LEU A 41 14.12 -6.00 7.43
N LEU A 42 14.28 -5.58 8.66
CA LEU A 42 15.44 -4.84 9.13
C LEU A 42 16.72 -5.66 8.97
N GLU A 43 16.68 -6.95 9.31
CA GLU A 43 17.82 -7.87 9.11
C GLU A 43 18.15 -8.05 7.62
N ALA A 44 17.13 -8.14 6.77
CA ALA A 44 17.32 -8.42 5.36
C ALA A 44 17.76 -7.21 4.52
N ILE A 45 17.25 -6.02 4.82
CA ILE A 45 17.41 -4.81 3.98
C ILE A 45 17.59 -3.52 4.79
N GLY A 46 17.87 -3.59 6.11
CA GLY A 46 17.90 -2.41 6.97
C GLY A 46 19.01 -1.40 6.65
N ASP A 47 20.08 -1.87 6.05
CA ASP A 47 21.23 -1.07 5.61
C ASP A 47 21.12 -0.57 4.15
N MET A 48 20.07 -1.01 3.43
CA MET A 48 19.87 -0.58 2.04
C MET A 48 19.42 0.89 2.00
N THR A 49 19.97 1.59 1.04
CA THR A 49 19.52 2.94 0.69
C THR A 49 18.99 2.96 -0.74
N ILE A 50 18.00 3.80 -0.98
CA ILE A 50 17.48 4.11 -2.30
C ILE A 50 18.12 5.39 -2.84
N GLU A 51 17.81 5.75 -4.07
CA GLU A 51 18.27 6.98 -4.71
C GLU A 51 18.09 8.20 -3.80
N GLY A 52 19.10 9.04 -3.69
CA GLY A 52 19.12 10.18 -2.78
C GLY A 52 19.55 9.84 -1.35
N GLY A 53 20.06 8.62 -1.08
CA GLY A 53 20.57 8.22 0.23
C GLY A 53 19.48 7.98 1.29
N ARG A 54 18.22 7.87 0.87
CA ARG A 54 17.10 7.60 1.78
C ARG A 54 17.11 6.13 2.23
N PRO A 55 16.68 5.81 3.47
CA PRO A 55 16.55 4.43 3.89
C PRO A 55 15.63 3.63 2.97
N GLY A 56 16.04 2.42 2.60
CA GLY A 56 15.22 1.49 1.81
C GLY A 56 14.04 0.93 2.61
N LEU A 57 14.20 0.83 3.93
CA LEU A 57 13.15 0.41 4.85
C LEU A 57 12.55 1.62 5.58
N THR A 58 11.25 1.73 5.57
CA THR A 58 10.50 2.81 6.21
C THR A 58 9.56 2.27 7.29
N ARG A 59 9.09 3.16 8.17
CA ARG A 59 8.07 2.85 9.19
C ARG A 59 6.64 3.09 8.65
N LEU A 60 6.45 2.90 7.35
CA LEU A 60 5.14 2.93 6.71
C LEU A 60 4.61 1.50 6.62
N MET A 61 3.39 1.28 7.06
CA MET A 61 2.76 -0.03 7.01
C MET A 61 1.52 -0.01 6.12
N ARG A 62 1.42 -0.97 5.23
CA ARG A 62 0.16 -1.29 4.56
C ARG A 62 -0.46 -2.49 5.29
N PRO A 63 -1.62 -2.33 5.94
CA PRO A 63 -2.27 -3.44 6.61
C PRO A 63 -2.58 -4.58 5.63
N PRO A 64 -2.31 -5.84 5.99
CA PRO A 64 -2.66 -6.99 5.17
C PRO A 64 -4.15 -7.01 4.82
N GLN A 65 -4.48 -7.31 3.56
CA GLN A 65 -5.83 -7.31 3.00
C GLN A 65 -6.59 -5.96 3.16
N LEU A 66 -5.88 -4.87 3.52
CA LEU A 66 -6.45 -3.57 3.89
C LEU A 66 -7.47 -3.66 5.03
N ALA A 67 -7.44 -4.73 5.79
CA ALA A 67 -8.30 -4.93 6.94
C ALA A 67 -7.74 -4.17 8.13
N ILE A 68 -8.44 -3.09 8.52
CA ILE A 68 -8.01 -2.15 9.55
C ILE A 68 -8.94 -2.28 10.75
N SER A 69 -8.35 -2.39 11.95
CA SER A 69 -9.05 -2.29 13.22
C SER A 69 -8.42 -1.22 14.10
N ARG A 70 -9.21 -0.62 14.98
CA ARG A 70 -8.71 0.39 15.91
C ARG A 70 -7.56 -0.14 16.79
N ASN A 71 -7.74 -1.35 17.34
CA ASN A 71 -6.72 -1.95 18.18
C ASN A 71 -5.47 -2.33 17.38
N GLY A 72 -5.63 -2.90 16.17
CA GLY A 72 -4.49 -3.22 15.31
C GLY A 72 -3.71 -1.98 14.88
N CYS A 73 -4.39 -0.86 14.63
CA CYS A 73 -3.74 0.42 14.36
C CYS A 73 -2.94 0.90 15.59
N ALA A 74 -3.52 0.83 16.78
CA ALA A 74 -2.82 1.21 18.01
C ALA A 74 -1.56 0.37 18.23
N VAL A 75 -1.66 -0.95 18.05
CA VAL A 75 -0.51 -1.86 18.13
C VAL A 75 0.58 -1.48 17.12
N ALA A 76 0.23 -1.23 15.87
CA ALA A 76 1.22 -0.86 14.86
C ALA A 76 1.92 0.46 15.19
N LEU A 77 1.19 1.46 15.68
CA LEU A 77 1.75 2.75 16.11
C LEU A 77 2.66 2.57 17.34
N ASP A 78 2.26 1.77 18.34
CA ASP A 78 3.07 1.44 19.50
C ASP A 78 4.38 0.72 19.13
N GLU A 79 4.36 -0.12 18.10
CA GLU A 79 5.55 -0.77 17.54
C GLU A 79 6.39 0.16 16.66
N GLY A 80 6.05 1.45 16.61
CA GLY A 80 6.85 2.50 16.00
C GLY A 80 6.60 2.69 14.51
N PHE A 81 5.52 2.15 13.95
CA PHE A 81 5.07 2.56 12.62
C PHE A 81 4.50 3.98 12.70
N THR A 82 4.87 4.82 11.74
CA THR A 82 4.46 6.23 11.74
C THR A 82 3.16 6.45 10.98
N TYR A 83 2.91 5.63 9.96
CA TYR A 83 1.70 5.73 9.15
C TYR A 83 1.18 4.37 8.72
N LEU A 84 -0.15 4.26 8.72
CA LEU A 84 -0.87 3.14 8.13
C LEU A 84 -1.42 3.61 6.79
N VAL A 85 -0.93 2.99 5.70
CA VAL A 85 -1.22 3.44 4.34
C VAL A 85 -2.29 2.56 3.72
N SER A 86 -3.37 3.18 3.29
CA SER A 86 -4.37 2.57 2.43
C SER A 86 -4.19 3.06 0.99
N GLY A 87 -4.85 2.39 0.02
CA GLY A 87 -4.79 2.78 -1.39
C GLY A 87 -6.05 3.49 -1.86
N SER A 88 -5.94 4.21 -2.96
CA SER A 88 -7.08 4.78 -3.70
C SER A 88 -7.82 3.72 -4.52
N GLY A 89 -7.13 2.62 -4.86
CA GLY A 89 -7.67 1.48 -5.58
C GLY A 89 -6.64 0.36 -5.72
N SER A 90 -7.15 -0.87 -5.87
CA SER A 90 -6.34 -2.06 -6.18
C SER A 90 -6.31 -2.27 -7.68
N ALA A 91 -5.15 -2.60 -8.21
CA ALA A 91 -5.00 -3.02 -9.61
C ALA A 91 -5.64 -4.39 -9.90
N GLU A 92 -6.06 -5.13 -8.87
CA GLU A 92 -6.65 -6.48 -8.96
C GLU A 92 -5.77 -7.47 -9.72
N ASP A 93 -4.47 -7.26 -9.64
CA ASP A 93 -3.43 -7.92 -10.41
C ASP A 93 -3.12 -9.35 -9.96
N TYR A 94 -3.81 -9.84 -8.94
CA TYR A 94 -3.73 -11.21 -8.44
C TYR A 94 -4.58 -12.22 -9.22
N GLY A 95 -5.37 -11.75 -10.20
CA GLY A 95 -6.25 -12.57 -11.03
C GLY A 95 -5.70 -12.82 -12.45
N SER A 96 -6.43 -13.64 -13.22
CA SER A 96 -6.11 -13.94 -14.62
C SER A 96 -6.63 -12.86 -15.58
N VAL A 97 -6.17 -11.62 -15.42
CA VAL A 97 -6.58 -10.48 -16.24
C VAL A 97 -5.59 -10.28 -17.40
N SER A 98 -6.06 -9.87 -18.58
CA SER A 98 -5.14 -9.51 -19.67
C SER A 98 -4.31 -8.28 -19.31
N MET A 99 -3.17 -8.10 -19.99
CA MET A 99 -2.30 -6.95 -19.73
C MET A 99 -3.01 -5.62 -20.03
N GLU A 100 -3.79 -5.56 -21.11
CA GLU A 100 -4.55 -4.37 -21.49
C GLU A 100 -5.68 -4.06 -20.51
N SER A 101 -6.37 -5.09 -20.02
CA SER A 101 -7.39 -4.91 -18.98
C SER A 101 -6.77 -4.43 -17.66
N LEU A 102 -5.61 -4.96 -17.30
CA LEU A 102 -4.89 -4.57 -16.09
C LEU A 102 -4.39 -3.11 -16.19
N GLU A 103 -3.82 -2.72 -17.33
CA GLU A 103 -3.43 -1.33 -17.59
C GLU A 103 -4.65 -0.39 -17.53
N GLY A 104 -5.79 -0.79 -18.08
CA GLY A 104 -7.02 -0.03 -18.00
C GLY A 104 -7.52 0.16 -16.56
N ILE A 105 -7.43 -0.86 -15.70
CA ILE A 105 -7.73 -0.73 -14.27
C ILE A 105 -6.77 0.27 -13.60
N MET A 106 -5.48 0.17 -13.87
CA MET A 106 -4.47 1.08 -13.36
C MET A 106 -4.74 2.53 -13.81
N ASP A 107 -5.09 2.73 -15.08
CA ASP A 107 -5.44 4.05 -15.63
C ASP A 107 -6.65 4.65 -14.88
N HIS A 108 -7.68 3.85 -14.57
CA HIS A 108 -8.83 4.30 -13.79
C HIS A 108 -8.51 4.66 -12.33
N ILE A 109 -7.41 4.15 -11.78
CA ILE A 109 -6.95 4.55 -10.45
C ILE A 109 -6.30 5.93 -10.50
N VAL A 110 -5.51 6.21 -11.53
CA VAL A 110 -4.77 7.47 -11.66
C VAL A 110 -5.57 8.59 -12.32
N HIS A 111 -6.61 8.27 -13.06
CA HIS A 111 -7.48 9.25 -13.70
C HIS A 111 -8.93 9.20 -13.18
N LYS A 112 -9.60 10.33 -13.26
CA LYS A 112 -11.06 10.45 -13.08
C LYS A 112 -11.76 10.06 -14.38
N ARG A 113 -13.08 9.89 -14.32
CA ARG A 113 -13.91 9.60 -15.52
C ARG A 113 -13.80 10.64 -16.63
N ASN A 114 -13.56 11.92 -16.31
CA ASN A 114 -13.35 12.98 -17.28
C ASN A 114 -11.91 13.02 -17.84
N GLY A 115 -11.05 12.10 -17.41
CA GLY A 115 -9.66 11.98 -17.80
C GLY A 115 -8.67 12.85 -17.01
N ASP A 116 -9.14 13.70 -16.10
CA ASP A 116 -8.25 14.48 -15.24
C ASP A 116 -7.46 13.58 -14.28
N VAL A 117 -6.23 13.96 -13.98
CA VAL A 117 -5.40 13.26 -13.01
C VAL A 117 -6.03 13.29 -11.62
N ARG A 118 -6.10 12.14 -10.99
CA ARG A 118 -6.49 11.99 -9.58
C ARG A 118 -5.27 12.24 -8.70
N ARG A 119 -5.10 13.47 -8.25
CA ARG A 119 -3.97 13.85 -7.40
C ARG A 119 -3.96 13.05 -6.10
N GLY A 120 -2.79 12.59 -5.69
CA GLY A 120 -2.60 11.79 -4.48
C GLY A 120 -3.13 10.35 -4.60
N ALA A 121 -3.37 9.86 -5.82
CA ALA A 121 -3.75 8.46 -6.01
C ALA A 121 -2.63 7.52 -5.55
N ILE A 122 -3.00 6.55 -4.72
CA ILE A 122 -2.12 5.47 -4.26
C ILE A 122 -2.63 4.17 -4.85
N MET A 123 -1.88 3.61 -5.80
CA MET A 123 -2.22 2.34 -6.45
C MET A 123 -1.65 1.18 -5.66
N ILE A 124 -2.49 0.19 -5.37
CA ILE A 124 -2.10 -1.05 -4.71
C ILE A 124 -1.84 -2.10 -5.76
N MET A 125 -0.65 -2.66 -5.73
CA MET A 125 -0.21 -3.77 -6.58
C MET A 125 0.38 -4.90 -5.72
N HIS A 126 0.54 -6.08 -6.31
CA HIS A 126 1.07 -7.25 -5.65
C HIS A 126 2.37 -7.72 -6.31
N MET A 127 3.30 -8.24 -5.50
CA MET A 127 4.51 -8.93 -5.95
C MET A 127 4.37 -10.43 -5.62
N SER A 128 3.47 -11.09 -6.30
CA SER A 128 3.18 -12.52 -6.12
C SER A 128 3.41 -13.29 -7.41
N GLY A 129 3.53 -14.61 -7.32
CA GLY A 129 3.66 -15.47 -8.51
C GLY A 129 2.45 -15.42 -9.46
N THR A 130 1.31 -14.87 -9.01
CA THR A 130 0.12 -14.67 -9.84
C THR A 130 0.08 -13.29 -10.50
N ALA A 131 0.84 -12.31 -9.99
CA ALA A 131 0.89 -10.94 -10.49
C ALA A 131 2.01 -10.73 -11.55
N THR A 132 2.26 -11.71 -12.40
CA THR A 132 3.37 -11.69 -13.35
C THR A 132 3.22 -10.64 -14.47
N ARG A 133 2.01 -10.16 -14.73
CA ARG A 133 1.72 -9.14 -15.76
C ARG A 133 1.80 -7.71 -15.24
N THR A 134 1.81 -7.53 -13.92
CA THR A 134 1.81 -6.20 -13.28
C THR A 134 2.95 -5.29 -13.76
N PRO A 135 4.23 -5.75 -13.86
CA PRO A 135 5.30 -4.88 -14.35
C PRO A 135 5.06 -4.40 -15.79
N TYR A 136 4.57 -5.27 -16.67
CA TYR A 136 4.33 -4.93 -18.08
C TYR A 136 3.14 -3.97 -18.24
N ALA A 137 2.07 -4.17 -17.49
CA ALA A 137 0.91 -3.27 -17.52
C ALA A 137 1.28 -1.88 -16.96
N LEU A 138 2.11 -1.84 -15.91
CA LEU A 138 2.62 -0.60 -15.36
C LEU A 138 3.54 0.11 -16.35
N ASP A 139 4.45 -0.60 -17.00
CA ASP A 139 5.32 -0.06 -18.04
C ASP A 139 4.51 0.54 -19.20
N LEU A 140 3.47 -0.16 -19.65
CA LEU A 140 2.56 0.34 -20.68
C LEU A 140 1.86 1.63 -20.27
N LEU A 141 1.35 1.69 -19.03
CA LEU A 141 0.71 2.90 -18.48
C LEU A 141 1.69 4.08 -18.42
N LEU A 142 2.92 3.84 -17.91
CA LEU A 142 3.95 4.87 -17.81
C LEU A 142 4.41 5.34 -19.19
N THR A 143 4.64 4.41 -20.12
CA THR A 143 4.99 4.75 -21.51
C THR A 143 3.94 5.64 -22.17
N LYS A 144 2.66 5.30 -22.04
CA LYS A 144 1.56 6.14 -22.54
C LYS A 144 1.54 7.52 -21.89
N ASN A 145 1.83 7.58 -20.58
CA ASN A 145 1.91 8.85 -19.86
C ASN A 145 3.08 9.70 -20.33
N ASP A 146 4.26 9.10 -20.56
CA ASP A 146 5.46 9.82 -20.99
C ASP A 146 5.31 10.40 -22.41
N GLN A 147 4.56 9.72 -23.28
CA GLN A 147 4.24 10.20 -24.62
C GLN A 147 3.30 11.44 -24.63
N ARG A 148 2.66 11.75 -23.50
CA ARG A 148 1.83 12.96 -23.38
C ARG A 148 2.69 14.22 -23.35
N PRO A 149 2.29 15.29 -24.06
CA PRO A 149 2.98 16.58 -24.00
C PRO A 149 3.05 17.12 -22.59
N GLU A 150 4.10 17.93 -22.31
CA GLU A 150 4.13 18.72 -21.08
C GLU A 150 2.96 19.70 -21.06
N GLY A 151 2.27 19.79 -19.92
CA GLY A 151 1.08 20.61 -19.74
C GLY A 151 -0.24 19.90 -20.13
N ASP A 152 -0.19 18.68 -20.68
CA ASP A 152 -1.41 17.88 -20.85
C ASP A 152 -2.05 17.63 -19.46
N PRO A 153 -3.35 17.98 -19.26
CA PRO A 153 -4.02 17.80 -17.98
C PRO A 153 -4.15 16.33 -17.56
N LYS A 154 -3.93 15.41 -18.50
CA LYS A 154 -3.93 13.96 -18.26
C LYS A 154 -2.55 13.40 -17.97
N LYS A 155 -1.48 14.19 -18.06
CA LYS A 155 -0.13 13.77 -17.72
C LYS A 155 0.05 13.78 -16.21
N PHE A 156 0.34 12.62 -15.63
CA PHE A 156 0.60 12.51 -14.19
C PHE A 156 2.10 12.38 -13.88
N LYS A 157 2.45 12.68 -12.65
CA LYS A 157 3.79 12.45 -12.11
C LYS A 157 3.73 11.40 -11.02
N VAL A 158 4.67 10.47 -11.05
CA VAL A 158 4.89 9.51 -9.96
C VAL A 158 5.76 10.19 -8.91
N GLY A 159 5.39 10.03 -7.65
CA GLY A 159 6.14 10.56 -6.52
C GLY A 159 6.38 9.47 -5.47
N LEU A 160 7.33 9.72 -4.58
CA LEU A 160 7.54 8.86 -3.44
C LEU A 160 6.50 9.15 -2.37
N LEU A 161 5.94 8.10 -1.77
CA LEU A 161 4.92 8.24 -0.73
C LEU A 161 5.39 9.15 0.41
N GLY A 162 6.65 9.03 0.83
CA GLY A 162 7.23 9.84 1.88
C GLY A 162 7.23 11.35 1.60
N ASP A 163 7.20 11.77 0.34
CA ASP A 163 7.18 13.19 -0.04
C ASP A 163 5.81 13.85 0.18
N TYR A 164 4.76 13.02 0.39
CA TYR A 164 3.38 13.49 0.60
C TYR A 164 2.94 13.42 2.06
N LEU A 165 3.79 12.92 2.95
CA LEU A 165 3.50 12.88 4.37
C LEU A 165 3.68 14.27 4.98
N ILE A 166 2.70 14.69 5.76
CA ILE A 166 2.72 15.99 6.42
C ILE A 166 3.33 15.82 7.81
N ASP A 167 4.39 16.55 8.11
CA ASP A 167 4.97 16.58 9.44
C ASP A 167 3.92 16.98 10.49
N GLY A 168 3.91 16.25 11.59
CA GLY A 168 2.95 16.47 12.67
C GLY A 168 1.51 16.01 12.35
N TYR A 169 1.30 15.22 11.30
CA TYR A 169 -0.02 14.64 11.00
C TYR A 169 -0.52 13.73 12.13
N ASP A 170 0.40 13.04 12.79
CA ASP A 170 0.18 12.24 13.99
C ASP A 170 -0.39 13.03 15.17
N GLN A 171 -0.11 14.34 15.25
CA GLN A 171 -0.62 15.26 16.27
C GLN A 171 -2.02 15.79 15.94
N ARG A 172 -2.46 15.65 14.71
CA ARG A 172 -3.83 15.96 14.30
C ARG A 172 -4.72 14.77 14.63
N MET A 173 -5.24 14.76 15.84
CA MET A 173 -6.27 13.78 16.24
C MET A 173 -7.44 13.87 15.25
N VAL A 174 -7.44 12.98 14.25
CA VAL A 174 -8.64 12.73 13.45
C VAL A 174 -9.66 12.13 14.41
N THR A 175 -10.65 12.91 14.75
CA THR A 175 -11.71 12.41 15.63
C THR A 175 -12.52 11.35 14.87
N PRO A 176 -13.11 10.36 15.56
CA PRO A 176 -13.94 9.34 14.91
C PRO A 176 -15.13 9.86 14.09
N LYS A 177 -15.40 11.16 14.13
CA LYS A 177 -16.42 11.82 13.30
C LYS A 177 -15.93 12.19 11.90
N ASP A 178 -14.62 12.12 11.66
CA ASP A 178 -13.99 12.52 10.40
C ASP A 178 -13.60 11.30 9.54
N MET A 179 -13.98 10.09 9.96
CA MET A 179 -13.83 8.83 9.22
C MET A 179 -15.24 8.29 8.81
#